data_fcbeaaf3bfaaadbfdc9e56af3d427559
#
_entry.id   fcbeaaf3bfaaadbfdc9e56af3d427559
#
_cell.length_a   1.000
_cell.length_b   1.000
_cell.length_c   1.000
_cell.angle_alpha   90.00
_cell.angle_beta   90.00
_cell.angle_gamma   90.00
#
_symmetry.space_group_name_H-M   'P 1'
#
loop_
_entity.id
_entity.type
_entity.pdbx_description
1 polymer ?
#
loop_
_entity_poly.entity_id
_entity_poly.type
_entity_poly.pdbx_seq_one_letter_code
_entity_poly.pdbx_strand_id
1 'polypeptide(L)'
;MSTVKLGNPAVVGLAGFGLTTLLLQFHNLGLCGLGPVVSMGFIFGGLAQMIAGFMEQKMGNNFGYAAFSAYGSFWIGLGVIWILNHFGIYTSSGSDVGFYLIAWTLFTLILWTASLFVHGAMAFTFTTLLIGFVLLDLAHFGFPQLTTAAAYVLIVCA
;
A
#
# COMPACT_ATOMS: atom_id res chain seq x y z
N MET A 1 -8.15 -19.24 -34.78
CA MET A 1 -8.72 -18.69 -33.55
C MET A 1 -8.00 -17.38 -33.27
N SER A 2 -8.68 -16.24 -33.29
CA SER A 2 -8.10 -14.97 -32.90
C SER A 2 -7.82 -15.01 -31.39
N THR A 3 -6.56 -14.92 -30.97
CA THR A 3 -6.21 -14.74 -29.58
C THR A 3 -6.72 -13.39 -29.10
N VAL A 4 -7.73 -13.38 -28.23
CA VAL A 4 -8.21 -12.13 -27.61
C VAL A 4 -7.04 -11.56 -26.80
N LYS A 5 -6.54 -10.38 -27.20
CA LYS A 5 -5.51 -9.67 -26.45
C LYS A 5 -6.13 -9.10 -25.19
N LEU A 6 -5.81 -9.67 -24.04
CA LEU A 6 -6.26 -9.15 -22.74
C LEU A 6 -5.58 -7.81 -22.43
N GLY A 7 -6.29 -6.92 -21.76
CA GLY A 7 -5.72 -5.68 -21.22
C GLY A 7 -4.68 -5.98 -20.10
N ASN A 8 -3.79 -5.03 -19.81
CA ASN A 8 -2.79 -5.14 -18.75
C ASN A 8 -3.39 -4.74 -17.39
N PRO A 9 -3.61 -5.66 -16.45
CA PRO A 9 -4.20 -5.35 -15.15
C PRO A 9 -3.31 -4.46 -14.27
N ALA A 10 -1.99 -4.47 -14.49
CA ALA A 10 -1.05 -3.65 -13.73
C ALA A 10 -1.35 -2.15 -13.83
N VAL A 11 -2.00 -1.69 -14.89
CA VAL A 11 -2.42 -0.29 -15.04
C VAL A 11 -3.36 0.12 -13.88
N VAL A 12 -4.35 -0.71 -13.57
CA VAL A 12 -5.27 -0.47 -12.44
C VAL A 12 -4.59 -0.74 -11.11
N GLY A 13 -3.81 -1.81 -11.02
CA GLY A 13 -3.08 -2.18 -9.79
C GLY A 13 -2.13 -1.08 -9.32
N LEU A 14 -1.31 -0.55 -10.21
CA LEU A 14 -0.36 0.53 -9.91
C LEU A 14 -1.07 1.86 -9.63
N ALA A 15 -2.09 2.21 -10.41
CA ALA A 15 -2.86 3.44 -10.15
C ALA A 15 -3.60 3.38 -8.80
N GLY A 16 -4.20 2.24 -8.45
CA GLY A 16 -4.84 2.03 -7.15
C GLY A 16 -3.87 2.17 -5.99
N PHE A 17 -2.69 1.55 -6.11
CA PHE A 17 -1.61 1.70 -5.14
C PHE A 17 -1.13 3.16 -5.03
N GLY A 18 -0.68 3.76 -6.14
CA GLY A 18 -0.05 5.08 -6.13
C GLY A 18 -0.99 6.19 -5.65
N LEU A 19 -2.18 6.30 -6.23
CA LEU A 19 -3.11 7.37 -5.86
C LEU A 19 -3.61 7.25 -4.42
N THR A 20 -3.81 6.02 -3.92
CA THR A 20 -4.22 5.82 -2.52
C THR A 20 -3.07 6.13 -1.56
N THR A 21 -1.84 5.71 -1.90
CA THR A 21 -0.63 6.06 -1.15
C THR A 21 -0.44 7.57 -1.10
N LEU A 22 -0.52 8.26 -2.23
CA LEU A 22 -0.39 9.72 -2.32
C LEU A 22 -1.41 10.43 -1.41
N LEU A 23 -2.68 10.01 -1.47
CA LEU A 23 -3.74 10.62 -0.68
C LEU A 23 -3.53 10.42 0.83
N LEU A 24 -3.03 9.25 1.25
CA LEU A 24 -2.65 9.01 2.65
C LEU A 24 -1.54 9.97 3.08
N GLN A 25 -0.55 10.24 2.22
CA GLN A 25 0.52 11.16 2.60
C GLN A 25 0.02 12.62 2.70
N PHE A 26 -0.94 13.02 1.89
CA PHE A 26 -1.59 14.31 2.07
C PHE A 26 -2.29 14.41 3.42
N HIS A 27 -2.91 13.32 3.88
CA HIS A 27 -3.46 13.26 5.24
C HIS A 27 -2.36 13.35 6.31
N ASN A 28 -1.28 12.58 6.17
CA ASN A 28 -0.16 12.56 7.12
C ASN A 28 0.55 13.93 7.23
N LEU A 29 0.50 14.74 6.16
CA LEU A 29 0.99 16.12 6.13
C LEU A 29 -0.05 17.15 6.60
N GLY A 30 -1.24 16.72 7.01
CA GLY A 30 -2.31 17.61 7.47
C GLY A 30 -3.04 18.39 6.36
N LEU A 31 -2.89 18.00 5.09
CA LEU A 31 -3.49 18.67 3.95
C LEU A 31 -4.96 18.27 3.71
N CYS A 32 -5.37 17.09 4.16
CA CYS A 32 -6.74 16.62 4.06
C CYS A 32 -7.15 15.74 5.25
N GLY A 33 -8.47 15.56 5.43
CA GLY A 33 -9.01 14.64 6.44
C GLY A 33 -8.85 13.16 6.06
N LEU A 34 -9.10 12.26 7.02
CA LEU A 34 -8.96 10.82 6.83
C LEU A 34 -10.06 10.21 5.94
N GLY A 35 -11.26 10.79 5.89
CA GLY A 35 -12.42 10.23 5.17
C GLY A 35 -12.16 9.87 3.71
N PRO A 36 -11.58 10.77 2.89
CA PRO A 36 -11.20 10.46 1.51
C PRO A 36 -10.20 9.29 1.41
N VAL A 37 -9.25 9.19 2.35
CA VAL A 37 -8.27 8.10 2.39
C VAL A 37 -8.95 6.76 2.66
N VAL A 38 -9.88 6.71 3.62
CA VAL A 38 -10.67 5.50 3.92
C VAL A 38 -11.45 5.04 2.69
N SER A 39 -12.15 5.97 2.02
CA SER A 39 -12.91 5.65 0.81
C SER A 39 -12.02 5.12 -0.31
N MET A 40 -10.89 5.78 -0.57
CA MET A 40 -9.90 5.37 -1.58
C MET A 40 -9.28 4.03 -1.22
N GLY A 41 -8.95 3.83 0.07
CA GLY A 41 -8.38 2.61 0.61
C GLY A 41 -9.29 1.39 0.46
N PHE A 42 -10.60 1.54 0.62
CA PHE A 42 -11.52 0.44 0.38
C PHE A 42 -11.74 0.14 -1.10
N ILE A 43 -11.94 1.19 -1.91
CA ILE A 43 -12.45 1.00 -3.28
C ILE A 43 -11.30 0.84 -4.27
N PHE A 44 -10.38 1.80 -4.34
CA PHE A 44 -9.38 1.80 -5.41
C PHE A 44 -8.05 1.14 -4.98
N GLY A 45 -7.46 1.58 -3.88
CA GLY A 45 -6.28 0.94 -3.33
C GLY A 45 -6.55 -0.46 -2.79
N GLY A 46 -7.78 -0.72 -2.32
CA GLY A 46 -8.21 -2.02 -1.82
C GLY A 46 -8.79 -2.92 -2.91
N LEU A 47 -10.08 -2.78 -3.16
CA LEU A 47 -10.83 -3.73 -3.99
C LEU A 47 -10.34 -3.77 -5.45
N ALA A 48 -10.21 -2.63 -6.11
CA ALA A 48 -9.82 -2.61 -7.52
C ALA A 48 -8.37 -3.11 -7.72
N GLN A 49 -7.45 -2.73 -6.82
CA GLN A 49 -6.07 -3.23 -6.85
C GLN A 49 -6.01 -4.74 -6.59
N MET A 50 -6.79 -5.26 -5.63
CA MET A 50 -6.84 -6.70 -5.34
C MET A 50 -7.39 -7.49 -6.52
N ILE A 51 -8.43 -7.00 -7.19
CA ILE A 51 -8.97 -7.61 -8.42
C ILE A 51 -7.90 -7.63 -9.52
N ALA A 52 -7.16 -6.52 -9.70
CA ALA A 52 -6.04 -6.48 -10.64
C ALA A 52 -4.99 -7.56 -10.32
N GLY A 53 -4.70 -7.82 -9.04
CA GLY A 53 -3.83 -8.90 -8.62
C GLY A 53 -4.31 -10.28 -9.09
N PHE A 54 -5.58 -10.61 -8.90
CA PHE A 54 -6.14 -11.87 -9.39
C PHE A 54 -6.15 -11.97 -10.93
N MET A 55 -6.23 -10.85 -11.62
CA MET A 55 -6.10 -10.84 -13.08
C MET A 55 -4.63 -11.05 -13.51
N GLU A 56 -3.65 -10.52 -12.78
CA GLU A 56 -2.23 -10.79 -13.00
C GLU A 56 -1.90 -12.28 -12.85
N GLN A 57 -2.50 -12.96 -11.87
CA GLN A 57 -2.38 -14.42 -11.72
C GLN A 57 -2.80 -15.16 -12.99
N LYS A 58 -3.94 -14.77 -13.58
CA LYS A 58 -4.45 -15.38 -14.82
C LYS A 58 -3.52 -15.13 -16.02
N MET A 59 -2.72 -14.07 -15.96
CA MET A 59 -1.73 -13.74 -16.98
C MET A 59 -0.36 -14.39 -16.73
N GLY A 60 -0.20 -15.14 -15.63
CA GLY A 60 1.05 -15.80 -15.26
C GLY A 60 2.07 -14.86 -14.59
N ASN A 61 1.68 -13.63 -14.23
CA ASN A 61 2.54 -12.68 -13.52
C ASN A 61 2.43 -12.87 -12.00
N ASN A 62 3.26 -13.75 -11.45
CA ASN A 62 3.25 -14.05 -10.01
C ASN A 62 3.66 -12.84 -9.14
N PHE A 63 4.55 -11.98 -9.64
CA PHE A 63 4.96 -10.78 -8.89
C PHE A 63 3.80 -9.79 -8.77
N GLY A 64 3.14 -9.45 -9.87
CA GLY A 64 1.97 -8.59 -9.89
C GLY A 64 0.81 -9.17 -9.07
N TYR A 65 0.58 -10.47 -9.17
CA TYR A 65 -0.40 -11.18 -8.35
C TYR A 65 -0.12 -10.99 -6.85
N ALA A 66 1.08 -11.32 -6.39
CA ALA A 66 1.44 -11.19 -4.99
C ALA A 66 1.36 -9.73 -4.51
N ALA A 67 1.92 -8.79 -5.27
CA ALA A 67 1.95 -7.38 -4.90
C ALA A 67 0.54 -6.78 -4.82
N PHE A 68 -0.24 -6.87 -5.89
CA PHE A 68 -1.53 -6.17 -5.94
C PHE A 68 -2.59 -6.81 -5.05
N SER A 69 -2.64 -8.16 -4.94
CA SER A 69 -3.60 -8.80 -4.05
C SER A 69 -3.28 -8.53 -2.58
N ALA A 70 -2.01 -8.56 -2.20
CA ALA A 70 -1.60 -8.31 -0.83
C ALA A 70 -1.77 -6.83 -0.44
N TYR A 71 -1.27 -5.87 -1.24
CA TYR A 71 -1.47 -4.45 -0.89
C TYR A 71 -2.92 -4.00 -1.01
N GLY A 72 -3.73 -4.62 -1.87
CA GLY A 72 -5.18 -4.45 -1.82
C GLY A 72 -5.77 -4.87 -0.48
N SER A 73 -5.31 -6.00 0.06
CA SER A 73 -5.70 -6.47 1.40
C SER A 73 -5.17 -5.56 2.51
N PHE A 74 -3.96 -5.02 2.38
CA PHE A 74 -3.40 -4.00 3.28
C PHE A 74 -4.33 -2.80 3.41
N TRP A 75 -4.75 -2.21 2.28
CA TRP A 75 -5.62 -1.03 2.29
C TRP A 75 -6.97 -1.31 2.93
N ILE A 76 -7.58 -2.46 2.62
CA ILE A 76 -8.84 -2.87 3.24
C ILE A 76 -8.65 -3.06 4.75
N GLY A 77 -7.60 -3.78 5.17
CA GLY A 77 -7.31 -4.01 6.57
C GLY A 77 -7.06 -2.73 7.36
N LEU A 78 -6.27 -1.80 6.81
CA LEU A 78 -6.03 -0.50 7.43
C LEU A 78 -7.32 0.32 7.54
N GLY A 79 -8.14 0.32 6.49
CA GLY A 79 -9.46 0.96 6.50
C GLY A 79 -10.40 0.37 7.56
N VAL A 80 -10.38 -0.96 7.74
CA VAL A 80 -11.14 -1.63 8.83
C VAL A 80 -10.65 -1.15 10.20
N ILE A 81 -9.34 -1.07 10.45
CA ILE A 81 -8.78 -0.56 11.71
C ILE A 81 -9.30 0.87 11.98
N TRP A 82 -9.28 1.75 11.00
CA TRP A 82 -9.78 3.12 11.18
C TRP A 82 -11.27 3.18 11.48
N ILE A 83 -12.10 2.35 10.82
CA ILE A 83 -13.55 2.28 11.08
C ILE A 83 -13.81 1.74 12.48
N LEU A 84 -13.16 0.66 12.88
CA LEU A 84 -13.32 0.07 14.21
C LEU A 84 -12.93 1.05 15.32
N ASN A 85 -11.84 1.82 15.12
CA ASN A 85 -11.43 2.88 16.04
C ASN A 85 -12.46 4.01 16.08
N HIS A 86 -12.98 4.45 14.95
CA HIS A 86 -13.95 5.54 14.86
C HIS A 86 -15.25 5.22 15.60
N PHE A 87 -15.74 4.00 15.48
CA PHE A 87 -16.96 3.54 16.18
C PHE A 87 -16.71 2.96 17.59
N GLY A 88 -15.46 2.90 18.03
CA GLY A 88 -15.11 2.39 19.37
C GLY A 88 -15.40 0.90 19.57
N ILE A 89 -15.47 0.11 18.49
CA ILE A 89 -15.75 -1.34 18.57
C ILE A 89 -14.52 -2.09 19.08
N TYR A 90 -13.37 -1.86 18.46
CA TYR A 90 -12.05 -2.30 18.89
C TYR A 90 -11.08 -1.14 18.71
N THR A 91 -10.59 -0.60 19.81
CA THR A 91 -9.66 0.54 19.79
C THR A 91 -8.24 0.03 19.67
N SER A 92 -7.60 0.30 18.54
CA SER A 92 -6.17 0.04 18.33
C SER A 92 -5.35 1.25 18.73
N SER A 93 -4.33 1.03 19.54
CA SER A 93 -3.34 2.05 19.89
C SER A 93 -2.40 2.36 18.70
N GLY A 94 -1.59 3.40 18.84
CA GLY A 94 -0.53 3.67 17.87
C GLY A 94 0.45 2.49 17.71
N SER A 95 0.79 1.82 18.81
CA SER A 95 1.65 0.64 18.77
C SER A 95 1.01 -0.56 18.08
N ASP A 96 -0.31 -0.75 18.23
CA ASP A 96 -1.01 -1.84 17.52
C ASP A 96 -0.96 -1.62 16.01
N VAL A 97 -1.18 -0.38 15.56
CA VAL A 97 -0.99 0.00 14.15
C VAL A 97 0.47 -0.18 13.73
N GLY A 98 1.42 0.15 14.60
CA GLY A 98 2.85 -0.10 14.37
C GLY A 98 3.15 -1.58 14.10
N PHE A 99 2.61 -2.51 14.90
CA PHE A 99 2.78 -3.95 14.64
C PHE A 99 2.13 -4.40 13.34
N TYR A 100 0.97 -3.82 12.97
CA TYR A 100 0.37 -4.04 11.66
C TYR A 100 1.32 -3.62 10.54
N LEU A 101 1.94 -2.44 10.65
CA LEU A 101 2.89 -1.93 9.66
C LEU A 101 4.16 -2.79 9.59
N ILE A 102 4.73 -3.25 10.72
CA ILE A 102 5.89 -4.16 10.73
C ILE A 102 5.62 -5.42 9.91
N ALA A 103 4.44 -6.04 10.05
CA ALA A 103 4.09 -7.21 9.25
C ALA A 103 4.14 -6.89 7.73
N TRP A 104 3.67 -5.71 7.34
CA TRP A 104 3.73 -5.26 5.95
C TRP A 104 5.12 -4.81 5.50
N THR A 105 5.94 -4.30 6.41
CA THR A 105 7.37 -4.03 6.17
C THR A 105 8.11 -5.31 5.83
N LEU A 106 7.88 -6.40 6.58
CA LEU A 106 8.48 -7.71 6.30
C LEU A 106 8.02 -8.28 4.95
N PHE A 107 6.74 -8.16 4.63
CA PHE A 107 6.23 -8.56 3.33
C PHE A 107 6.84 -7.72 2.20
N THR A 108 6.94 -6.40 2.41
CA THR A 108 7.57 -5.48 1.46
C THR A 108 9.04 -5.79 1.25
N LEU A 109 9.77 -6.19 2.29
CA LEU A 109 11.16 -6.61 2.19
C LEU A 109 11.33 -7.83 1.26
N ILE A 110 10.42 -8.81 1.35
CA ILE A 110 10.42 -9.97 0.46
C ILE A 110 10.18 -9.52 -1.00
N LEU A 111 9.16 -8.69 -1.24
CA LEU A 111 8.87 -8.21 -2.58
C LEU A 111 9.94 -7.25 -3.11
N TRP A 112 10.59 -6.47 -2.24
CA TRP A 112 11.73 -5.64 -2.62
C TRP A 112 12.86 -6.46 -3.23
N THR A 113 13.26 -7.56 -2.58
CA THR A 113 14.29 -8.44 -3.14
C THR A 113 13.89 -8.99 -4.52
N ALA A 114 12.63 -9.38 -4.69
CA ALA A 114 12.13 -9.85 -5.99
C ALA A 114 12.07 -8.74 -7.05
N SER A 115 11.74 -7.50 -6.65
CA SER A 115 11.61 -6.35 -7.54
C SER A 115 12.92 -5.98 -8.26
N LEU A 116 14.07 -6.28 -7.64
CA LEU A 116 15.38 -6.03 -8.20
C LEU A 116 15.62 -6.81 -9.50
N PHE A 117 14.88 -7.89 -9.72
CA PHE A 117 14.97 -8.76 -10.91
C PHE A 117 13.84 -8.52 -11.91
N VAL A 118 12.94 -7.55 -11.67
CA VAL A 118 11.84 -7.22 -12.59
C VAL A 118 12.27 -6.14 -13.59
N HIS A 119 12.38 -4.90 -13.13
CA HIS A 119 12.92 -3.76 -13.89
C HIS A 119 13.16 -2.57 -12.95
N GLY A 120 13.97 -1.58 -13.40
CA GLY A 120 14.43 -0.47 -12.55
C GLY A 120 13.32 0.35 -11.89
N ALA A 121 12.20 0.61 -12.59
CA ALA A 121 11.08 1.34 -11.99
C ALA A 121 10.47 0.57 -10.81
N MET A 122 10.32 -0.75 -10.94
CA MET A 122 9.79 -1.60 -9.86
C MET A 122 10.75 -1.63 -8.66
N ALA A 123 12.07 -1.78 -8.94
CA ALA A 123 13.09 -1.70 -7.89
C ALA A 123 13.08 -0.35 -7.16
N PHE A 124 12.90 0.76 -7.88
CA PHE A 124 12.77 2.10 -7.29
C PHE A 124 11.54 2.21 -6.41
N THR A 125 10.36 1.81 -6.91
CA THR A 125 9.09 1.84 -6.17
C THR A 125 9.19 1.04 -4.87
N PHE A 126 9.67 -0.21 -4.93
CA PHE A 126 9.77 -1.05 -3.73
C PHE A 126 10.86 -0.59 -2.77
N THR A 127 11.94 0.05 -3.25
CA THR A 127 12.96 0.64 -2.38
C THR A 127 12.38 1.83 -1.60
N THR A 128 11.71 2.75 -2.27
CA THR A 128 11.08 3.90 -1.62
C THR A 128 9.92 3.48 -0.72
N LEU A 129 9.15 2.47 -1.10
CA LEU A 129 8.10 1.90 -0.27
C LEU A 129 8.65 1.27 1.02
N LEU A 130 9.72 0.47 0.92
CA LEU A 130 10.37 -0.15 2.08
C LEU A 130 10.92 0.91 3.05
N ILE A 131 11.61 1.93 2.52
CA ILE A 131 12.10 3.05 3.34
C ILE A 131 10.93 3.75 4.03
N GLY A 132 9.84 4.01 3.31
CA GLY A 132 8.64 4.63 3.86
C GLY A 132 8.02 3.81 5.00
N PHE A 133 7.88 2.51 4.83
CA PHE A 133 7.38 1.61 5.88
C PHE A 133 8.30 1.60 7.11
N VAL A 134 9.62 1.48 6.95
CA VAL A 134 10.58 1.52 8.08
C VAL A 134 10.48 2.84 8.84
N LEU A 135 10.33 3.97 8.15
CA LEU A 135 10.15 5.27 8.79
C LEU A 135 8.82 5.35 9.56
N LEU A 136 7.73 4.77 9.02
CA LEU A 136 6.44 4.70 9.69
C LEU A 136 6.50 3.77 10.91
N ASP A 137 7.18 2.62 10.82
CA ASP A 137 7.38 1.73 11.96
C ASP A 137 8.07 2.49 13.10
N LEU A 138 9.18 3.16 12.82
CA LEU A 138 9.89 3.97 13.83
C LEU A 138 9.00 5.09 14.38
N ALA A 139 8.18 5.73 13.54
CA ALA A 139 7.27 6.78 13.98
C ALA A 139 6.24 6.27 15.02
N HIS A 140 5.75 5.04 14.87
CA HIS A 140 4.80 4.42 15.78
C HIS A 140 5.45 3.90 17.08
N PHE A 141 6.78 3.68 17.09
CA PHE A 141 7.51 3.17 18.25
C PHE A 141 8.45 4.20 18.92
N GLY A 142 8.11 5.49 18.87
CA GLY A 142 8.76 6.51 19.69
C GLY A 142 9.39 7.67 18.94
N PHE A 143 9.35 7.68 17.59
CA PHE A 143 9.93 8.75 16.78
C PHE A 143 8.88 9.43 15.90
N PRO A 144 7.81 10.04 16.47
CA PRO A 144 6.66 10.56 15.68
C PRO A 144 7.05 11.62 14.64
N GLN A 145 8.19 12.31 14.82
CA GLN A 145 8.74 13.26 13.85
C GLN A 145 9.09 12.61 12.50
N LEU A 146 9.29 11.29 12.46
CA LEU A 146 9.60 10.57 11.22
C LEU A 146 8.38 10.38 10.31
N THR A 147 7.15 10.62 10.79
CA THR A 147 5.93 10.58 9.97
C THR A 147 6.03 11.53 8.77
N THR A 148 6.54 12.73 8.98
CA THR A 148 6.73 13.71 7.90
C THR A 148 7.75 13.24 6.86
N ALA A 149 8.89 12.69 7.32
CA ALA A 149 9.90 12.13 6.41
C ALA A 149 9.35 10.93 5.63
N ALA A 150 8.62 10.04 6.30
CA ALA A 150 7.93 8.92 5.65
C ALA A 150 6.96 9.40 4.57
N ALA A 151 6.18 10.46 4.87
CA ALA A 151 5.22 11.01 3.94
C ALA A 151 5.90 11.50 2.65
N TYR A 152 7.00 12.24 2.74
CA TYR A 152 7.72 12.69 1.54
C TYR A 152 8.32 11.53 0.75
N VAL A 153 8.90 10.54 1.39
CA VAL A 153 9.42 9.34 0.71
C VAL A 153 8.30 8.58 -0.01
N LEU A 154 7.14 8.43 0.64
CA LEU A 154 5.99 7.72 0.07
C LEU A 154 5.25 8.52 -1.01
N ILE A 155 5.33 9.86 -1.03
CA ILE A 155 4.90 10.68 -2.17
C ILE A 155 5.77 10.40 -3.39
N VAL A 156 7.08 10.25 -3.20
CA VAL A 156 8.01 9.90 -4.30
C VAL A 156 7.81 8.45 -4.77
N CYS A 157 7.36 7.57 -3.88
CA CYS A 157 6.99 6.19 -4.22
C CYS A 157 5.71 6.11 -5.07
N ALA A 158 4.73 6.97 -4.81
CA ALA A 158 3.39 6.97 -5.40
C ALA A 158 3.40 7.42 -6.86
#